data_00ebfe13f3372f6c5de932bbf24de1c9
#
_entry.id   00ebfe13f3372f6c5de932bbf24de1c9
#
_cell.length_a   1.000
_cell.length_b   1.000
_cell.length_c   1.000
_cell.angle_alpha   90.00
_cell.angle_beta   90.00
_cell.angle_gamma   90.00
#
_symmetry.space_group_name_H-M   'P 1'
#
loop_
_entity.id
_entity.type
_entity.pdbx_description
1 polymer ?
#
loop_
_entity_poly.entity_id
_entity_poly.type
_entity_poly.pdbx_seq_one_letter_code
_entity_poly.pdbx_strand_id
1 'polypeptide(L)'
;MARILSTLCIAALLTGLAPAWAEDQQTGTGADLPGGEPVTQDKVPGQAYIRETNGDWGMECLYVPEGQEEPCQMFQALLDDSGNTVANVRIFRLPEGGQAAAGALIAVPLETLLTAQLTLGIDEGITKRYPFTVCDRLGCYARIGFTNEDITAFKKGAVAKLGLVPYVAPDQRLQLSLSLKGFTASFGKTSIMQ
;
A
#
# COMPACT_ATOMS: atom_id res chain seq x y z
N MET A 1 -27.80 27.90 -74.33
CA MET A 1 -29.03 27.89 -75.18
C MET A 1 -30.17 27.47 -74.22
N ALA A 2 -31.02 28.46 -73.90
CA ALA A 2 -32.45 28.47 -74.15
C ALA A 2 -33.22 27.42 -73.32
N ARG A 3 -34.25 27.67 -72.61
CA ARG A 3 -35.31 28.68 -72.34
C ARG A 3 -36.27 28.05 -71.34
N ILE A 4 -36.63 28.73 -70.21
CA ILE A 4 -37.91 29.43 -69.97
C ILE A 4 -39.15 28.51 -69.95
N LEU A 5 -39.86 28.49 -68.85
CA LEU A 5 -41.25 28.88 -68.47
C LEU A 5 -41.67 28.20 -67.18
N SER A 6 -41.86 28.87 -66.13
CA SER A 6 -43.03 29.68 -65.71
C SER A 6 -44.39 28.96 -65.81
N THR A 7 -44.96 28.61 -64.60
CA THR A 7 -46.41 28.73 -64.35
C THR A 7 -46.71 28.84 -62.86
N LEU A 8 -47.42 29.91 -62.50
CA LEU A 8 -48.09 30.19 -61.20
C LEU A 8 -49.30 29.26 -61.07
N CYS A 9 -49.61 28.89 -59.77
CA CYS A 9 -50.98 28.71 -59.23
C CYS A 9 -50.93 28.76 -57.72
N ILE A 10 -51.37 29.71 -57.17
CA ILE A 10 -52.41 30.30 -56.30
C ILE A 10 -53.01 29.30 -55.29
N ALA A 11 -52.84 29.70 -54.02
CA ALA A 11 -53.71 29.70 -52.84
C ALA A 11 -54.32 28.41 -52.31
N ALA A 12 -54.07 28.16 -51.02
CA ALA A 12 -55.11 28.02 -50.04
C ALA A 12 -54.51 28.13 -48.60
N LEU A 13 -54.94 29.13 -47.90
CA LEU A 13 -54.75 29.31 -46.47
C LEU A 13 -55.53 28.21 -45.69
N LEU A 14 -54.84 27.45 -44.89
CA LEU A 14 -55.48 26.73 -43.78
C LEU A 14 -54.61 26.94 -42.53
N THR A 15 -55.12 27.79 -41.66
CA THR A 15 -54.62 28.05 -40.34
C THR A 15 -54.81 26.82 -39.45
N GLY A 16 -53.75 26.05 -39.22
CA GLY A 16 -53.69 25.01 -38.20
C GLY A 16 -52.84 25.50 -37.05
N LEU A 17 -53.50 25.88 -35.91
CA LEU A 17 -52.83 26.03 -34.64
C LEU A 17 -52.32 24.65 -34.20
N ALA A 18 -51.04 24.38 -34.31
CA ALA A 18 -50.38 23.30 -33.59
C ALA A 18 -49.98 23.82 -32.22
N PRO A 19 -50.31 23.11 -31.11
CA PRO A 19 -49.73 23.46 -29.83
C PRO A 19 -48.25 23.15 -29.83
N ALA A 20 -47.42 24.16 -29.58
CA ALA A 20 -46.00 24.00 -29.32
C ALA A 20 -45.86 23.23 -28.00
N TRP A 21 -45.50 21.95 -28.10
CA TRP A 21 -44.96 21.23 -26.95
C TRP A 21 -43.54 21.78 -26.78
N ALA A 22 -43.42 22.71 -25.81
CA ALA A 22 -42.11 23.08 -25.30
C ALA A 22 -41.57 21.85 -24.57
N GLU A 23 -40.66 21.14 -25.23
CA GLU A 23 -39.73 20.23 -24.56
C GLU A 23 -38.89 21.10 -23.62
N ASP A 24 -39.24 21.08 -22.35
CA ASP A 24 -38.44 21.61 -21.28
C ASP A 24 -37.12 20.81 -21.25
N GLN A 25 -36.17 21.25 -22.03
CA GLN A 25 -34.74 20.82 -21.88
C GLN A 25 -34.29 21.38 -20.54
N GLN A 26 -34.56 20.62 -19.48
CA GLN A 26 -33.92 20.77 -18.20
C GLN A 26 -32.40 20.56 -18.43
N THR A 27 -31.71 21.63 -18.77
CA THR A 27 -30.26 21.71 -18.63
C THR A 27 -29.98 21.57 -17.14
N GLY A 28 -29.79 20.34 -16.68
CA GLY A 28 -29.27 20.06 -15.37
C GLY A 28 -27.92 20.76 -15.21
N THR A 29 -27.98 21.93 -14.61
CA THR A 29 -26.77 22.61 -14.16
C THR A 29 -26.15 21.68 -13.11
N GLY A 30 -24.83 21.47 -13.14
CA GLY A 30 -24.10 20.57 -12.21
C GLY A 30 -24.27 20.87 -10.70
N ALA A 31 -25.24 21.73 -10.35
CA ALA A 31 -25.66 22.06 -8.99
C ALA A 31 -26.54 20.96 -8.33
N ASP A 32 -27.16 20.07 -9.12
CA ASP A 32 -28.06 19.02 -8.62
C ASP A 32 -27.38 17.64 -8.47
N LEU A 33 -26.06 17.57 -8.65
CA LEU A 33 -25.32 16.35 -8.34
C LEU A 33 -25.17 16.24 -6.82
N PRO A 34 -25.59 15.11 -6.20
CA PRO A 34 -25.43 14.93 -4.77
C PRO A 34 -23.94 14.95 -4.41
N GLY A 35 -23.56 15.87 -3.56
CA GLY A 35 -22.24 15.87 -2.95
C GLY A 35 -22.11 14.62 -2.07
N GLY A 36 -21.01 13.86 -2.22
CA GLY A 36 -20.75 12.70 -1.37
C GLY A 36 -20.66 13.13 0.10
N GLU A 37 -21.31 12.40 0.98
CA GLU A 37 -21.14 12.58 2.42
C GLU A 37 -19.85 11.90 2.88
N PRO A 38 -19.07 12.49 3.82
CA PRO A 38 -17.91 11.83 4.40
C PRO A 38 -18.35 10.56 5.14
N VAL A 39 -17.90 9.41 4.68
CA VAL A 39 -18.09 8.16 5.41
C VAL A 39 -17.01 8.10 6.48
N THR A 40 -17.36 8.26 7.74
CA THR A 40 -16.51 7.89 8.87
C THR A 40 -16.41 6.37 8.86
N GLN A 41 -15.25 5.84 8.47
CA GLN A 41 -15.00 4.40 8.61
C GLN A 41 -14.89 4.09 10.10
N ASP A 42 -15.94 3.47 10.64
CA ASP A 42 -15.90 2.90 11.97
C ASP A 42 -14.79 1.83 11.97
N LYS A 43 -13.78 2.01 12.82
CA LYS A 43 -12.72 1.03 12.98
C LYS A 43 -13.31 -0.23 13.60
N VAL A 44 -13.06 -1.36 12.95
CA VAL A 44 -13.52 -2.67 13.44
C VAL A 44 -12.42 -3.30 14.30
N PRO A 45 -12.74 -3.87 15.48
CA PRO A 45 -11.75 -4.58 16.28
C PRO A 45 -10.99 -5.64 15.47
N GLY A 46 -9.64 -5.63 15.58
CA GLY A 46 -8.74 -6.47 14.80
C GLY A 46 -8.35 -5.90 13.43
N GLN A 47 -8.91 -4.76 13.02
CA GLN A 47 -8.52 -4.09 11.78
C GLN A 47 -7.16 -3.40 11.97
N ALA A 48 -6.22 -3.70 11.04
CA ALA A 48 -4.94 -2.99 10.98
C ALA A 48 -5.12 -1.60 10.35
N TYR A 49 -4.42 -0.60 10.91
CA TYR A 49 -4.39 0.76 10.38
C TYR A 49 -3.06 1.44 10.69
N ILE A 50 -2.69 2.44 9.89
CA ILE A 50 -1.51 3.25 10.17
C ILE A 50 -1.91 4.39 11.10
N ARG A 51 -1.40 4.37 12.34
CA ARG A 51 -1.67 5.38 13.36
C ARG A 51 -0.89 6.66 13.15
N GLU A 52 0.38 6.54 12.75
CA GLU A 52 1.29 7.65 12.49
C GLU A 52 2.41 7.22 11.55
N THR A 53 3.14 8.17 11.02
CA THR A 53 4.31 7.93 10.17
C THR A 53 5.50 8.71 10.71
N ASN A 54 6.67 8.05 10.80
CA ASN A 54 7.94 8.65 11.20
C ASN A 54 8.98 8.38 10.11
N GLY A 55 9.33 9.40 9.33
CA GLY A 55 10.16 9.20 8.14
C GLY A 55 9.47 8.27 7.14
N ASP A 56 10.11 7.16 6.81
CA ASP A 56 9.61 6.19 5.85
C ASP A 56 8.93 4.98 6.52
N TRP A 57 8.71 5.04 7.84
CA TRP A 57 8.07 4.00 8.64
C TRP A 57 6.67 4.39 9.08
N GLY A 58 5.69 3.57 8.75
CA GLY A 58 4.34 3.62 9.32
C GLY A 58 4.29 2.87 10.67
N MET A 59 3.53 3.38 11.62
CA MET A 59 3.16 2.66 12.83
C MET A 59 1.84 1.93 12.57
N GLU A 60 1.90 0.66 12.21
CA GLU A 60 0.74 -0.21 11.98
C GLU A 60 0.24 -0.75 13.33
N CYS A 61 -0.98 -0.41 13.68
CA CYS A 61 -1.63 -0.85 14.91
C CYS A 61 -2.88 -1.65 14.59
N LEU A 62 -3.25 -2.56 15.48
CA LEU A 62 -4.55 -3.24 15.42
C LEU A 62 -5.52 -2.49 16.33
N TYR A 63 -6.65 -2.08 15.75
CA TYR A 63 -7.70 -1.45 16.53
C TYR A 63 -8.29 -2.45 17.53
N VAL A 64 -8.39 -2.04 18.79
CA VAL A 64 -8.99 -2.81 19.88
C VAL A 64 -10.05 -1.97 20.58
N PRO A 65 -11.03 -2.59 21.30
CA PRO A 65 -12.01 -1.87 22.09
C PRO A 65 -11.39 -0.95 23.14
N GLU A 66 -12.11 0.09 23.54
CA GLU A 66 -11.68 1.01 24.59
C GLU A 66 -11.24 0.28 25.86
N GLY A 67 -10.18 0.77 26.47
CA GLY A 67 -9.60 0.19 27.69
C GLY A 67 -8.54 -0.89 27.46
N GLN A 68 -8.26 -1.26 26.21
CA GLN A 68 -7.17 -2.16 25.85
C GLN A 68 -6.03 -1.40 25.17
N GLU A 69 -4.79 -1.86 25.36
CA GLU A 69 -3.63 -1.32 24.66
C GLU A 69 -3.58 -1.87 23.24
N GLU A 70 -3.54 -0.99 22.22
CA GLU A 70 -3.42 -1.39 20.83
C GLU A 70 -2.03 -1.96 20.55
N PRO A 71 -1.91 -3.22 20.07
CA PRO A 71 -0.63 -3.75 19.66
C PRO A 71 -0.19 -3.04 18.36
N CYS A 72 1.01 -2.47 18.39
CA CYS A 72 1.58 -1.70 17.31
C CYS A 72 2.96 -2.21 16.93
N GLN A 73 3.20 -2.23 15.61
CA GLN A 73 4.48 -2.58 15.00
C GLN A 73 4.87 -1.55 13.95
N MET A 74 6.16 -1.39 13.71
CA MET A 74 6.61 -0.54 12.62
C MET A 74 6.52 -1.30 11.30
N PHE A 75 6.11 -0.61 10.25
CA PHE A 75 5.81 -1.17 8.94
C PHE A 75 6.45 -0.34 7.83
N GLN A 76 7.01 -1.03 6.83
CA GLN A 76 7.44 -0.42 5.58
C GLN A 76 7.17 -1.36 4.40
N ALA A 77 6.51 -0.84 3.35
CA ALA A 77 6.40 -1.51 2.07
C ALA A 77 7.63 -1.21 1.23
N LEU A 78 8.24 -2.24 0.65
CA LEU A 78 9.39 -2.10 -0.25
C LEU A 78 8.92 -2.21 -1.68
N LEU A 79 9.32 -1.24 -2.48
CA LEU A 79 8.90 -1.10 -3.87
C LEU A 79 10.01 -1.52 -4.81
N ASP A 80 9.63 -2.01 -6.00
CA ASP A 80 10.53 -2.14 -7.14
C ASP A 80 10.74 -0.79 -7.86
N ASP A 81 11.59 -0.79 -8.89
CA ASP A 81 11.87 0.41 -9.69
C ASP A 81 10.64 0.95 -10.45
N SER A 82 9.59 0.13 -10.58
CA SER A 82 8.31 0.51 -11.20
C SER A 82 7.30 1.05 -10.21
N GLY A 83 7.62 1.05 -8.90
CA GLY A 83 6.75 1.52 -7.83
C GLY A 83 5.75 0.46 -7.30
N ASN A 84 5.89 -0.81 -7.71
CA ASN A 84 5.04 -1.87 -7.18
C ASN A 84 5.58 -2.37 -5.84
N THR A 85 4.67 -2.65 -4.90
CA THR A 85 5.06 -3.28 -3.63
C THR A 85 5.49 -4.72 -3.88
N VAL A 86 6.76 -5.03 -3.54
CA VAL A 86 7.34 -6.37 -3.66
C VAL A 86 7.47 -7.05 -2.31
N ALA A 87 7.83 -6.33 -1.26
CA ALA A 87 7.95 -6.91 0.07
C ALA A 87 7.34 -5.99 1.13
N ASN A 88 6.92 -6.61 2.23
CA ASN A 88 6.43 -5.90 3.40
C ASN A 88 7.27 -6.29 4.61
N VAL A 89 7.79 -5.29 5.32
CA VAL A 89 8.60 -5.48 6.52
C VAL A 89 7.85 -4.96 7.72
N ARG A 90 7.69 -5.82 8.73
CA ARG A 90 7.13 -5.48 10.05
C ARG A 90 8.16 -5.77 11.11
N ILE A 91 8.39 -4.84 12.02
CA ILE A 91 9.35 -5.00 13.13
C ILE A 91 8.66 -4.59 14.43
N PHE A 92 8.90 -5.35 15.49
CA PHE A 92 8.35 -5.14 16.82
C PHE A 92 9.37 -5.52 17.90
N ARG A 93 9.21 -4.99 19.10
CA ARG A 93 10.08 -5.34 20.22
C ARG A 93 9.70 -6.68 20.83
N LEU A 94 10.68 -7.38 21.34
CA LEU A 94 10.51 -8.59 22.15
C LEU A 94 10.79 -8.31 23.63
N PRO A 95 10.30 -9.16 24.55
CA PRO A 95 10.63 -9.06 25.97
C PRO A 95 12.14 -9.14 26.21
N GLU A 96 12.61 -8.45 27.24
CA GLU A 96 14.01 -8.49 27.64
C GLU A 96 14.41 -9.88 28.15
N GLY A 97 15.71 -10.20 28.07
CA GLY A 97 16.29 -11.47 28.55
C GLY A 97 16.42 -12.56 27.50
N GLY A 98 15.88 -12.37 26.29
CA GLY A 98 16.06 -13.28 25.16
C GLY A 98 17.32 -12.98 24.33
N GLN A 99 17.66 -13.89 23.40
CA GLN A 99 18.77 -13.65 22.45
C GLN A 99 18.43 -12.57 21.42
N ALA A 100 17.14 -12.39 21.09
CA ALA A 100 16.64 -11.38 20.19
C ALA A 100 15.97 -10.25 20.97
N ALA A 101 16.35 -9.01 20.69
CA ALA A 101 15.73 -7.80 21.23
C ALA A 101 14.49 -7.37 20.43
N ALA A 102 14.40 -7.80 19.16
CA ALA A 102 13.27 -7.52 18.31
C ALA A 102 12.95 -8.69 17.39
N GLY A 103 11.69 -8.82 17.03
CA GLY A 103 11.21 -9.69 15.98
C GLY A 103 10.91 -8.93 14.70
N ALA A 104 11.05 -9.59 13.55
CA ALA A 104 10.54 -9.10 12.29
C ALA A 104 9.79 -10.18 11.54
N LEU A 105 8.75 -9.75 10.82
CA LEU A 105 8.03 -10.55 9.83
C LEU A 105 8.22 -9.88 8.48
N ILE A 106 8.87 -10.57 7.55
CA ILE A 106 9.09 -10.10 6.19
C ILE A 106 8.29 -10.97 5.24
N ALA A 107 7.33 -10.36 4.56
CA ALA A 107 6.51 -11.00 3.54
C ALA A 107 7.05 -10.68 2.15
N VAL A 108 7.18 -11.72 1.30
CA VAL A 108 7.66 -11.64 -0.08
C VAL A 108 6.71 -12.41 -1.01
N PRO A 109 6.78 -12.23 -2.34
CA PRO A 109 5.89 -12.91 -3.29
C PRO A 109 6.02 -14.44 -3.25
N LEU A 110 4.95 -15.14 -3.66
CA LEU A 110 4.90 -16.60 -3.74
C LEU A 110 5.97 -17.22 -4.65
N GLU A 111 6.32 -16.58 -5.74
CA GLU A 111 7.32 -17.05 -6.71
C GLU A 111 8.76 -16.78 -6.27
N THR A 112 9.02 -16.82 -4.97
CA THR A 112 10.36 -16.66 -4.39
C THR A 112 11.04 -18.03 -4.25
N LEU A 113 12.32 -18.12 -4.65
CA LEU A 113 13.15 -19.33 -4.47
C LEU A 113 13.55 -19.47 -2.99
N LEU A 114 12.81 -20.26 -2.23
CA LEU A 114 12.93 -20.36 -0.77
C LEU A 114 14.30 -20.88 -0.31
N THR A 115 14.91 -21.79 -1.08
CA THR A 115 16.23 -22.37 -0.79
C THR A 115 17.37 -21.35 -0.88
N ALA A 116 17.18 -20.27 -1.63
CA ALA A 116 18.16 -19.17 -1.71
C ALA A 116 18.18 -18.31 -0.44
N GLN A 117 17.16 -18.44 0.42
CA GLN A 117 16.97 -17.68 1.65
C GLN A 117 16.86 -16.16 1.41
N LEU A 118 16.23 -15.47 2.34
CA LEU A 118 16.21 -14.02 2.39
C LEU A 118 17.59 -13.52 2.85
N THR A 119 18.11 -12.45 2.24
CA THR A 119 19.31 -11.78 2.73
C THR A 119 18.99 -10.38 3.21
N LEU A 120 19.66 -9.94 4.26
CA LEU A 120 19.52 -8.60 4.82
C LEU A 120 20.88 -8.08 5.27
N GLY A 121 21.29 -6.95 4.75
CA GLY A 121 22.52 -6.23 5.12
C GLY A 121 22.22 -4.76 5.35
N ILE A 122 22.93 -4.12 6.27
CA ILE A 122 22.78 -2.70 6.62
C ILE A 122 23.99 -1.96 6.09
N ASP A 123 23.75 -0.95 5.23
CA ASP A 123 24.78 -0.18 4.53
C ASP A 123 25.85 -1.12 3.90
N GLU A 124 27.13 -0.92 4.15
CA GLU A 124 28.24 -1.78 3.70
C GLU A 124 28.63 -2.86 4.73
N GLY A 125 27.75 -3.11 5.72
CA GLY A 125 28.01 -4.05 6.79
C GLY A 125 27.77 -5.52 6.39
N ILE A 126 27.81 -6.39 7.40
CA ILE A 126 27.64 -7.84 7.20
C ILE A 126 26.21 -8.13 6.72
N THR A 127 26.11 -8.88 5.62
CA THR A 127 24.84 -9.42 5.11
C THR A 127 24.57 -10.77 5.76
N LYS A 128 23.42 -10.90 6.41
CA LYS A 128 22.93 -12.13 7.03
C LYS A 128 21.91 -12.83 6.15
N ARG A 129 21.75 -14.15 6.31
CA ARG A 129 20.74 -14.96 5.63
C ARG A 129 19.70 -15.46 6.63
N TYR A 130 18.43 -15.50 6.19
CA TYR A 130 17.31 -15.92 7.00
C TYR A 130 16.43 -16.88 6.20
N PRO A 131 16.09 -18.05 6.77
CA PRO A 131 15.22 -19.00 6.10
C PRO A 131 13.79 -18.45 6.05
N PHE A 132 13.05 -18.83 5.02
CA PHE A 132 11.60 -18.66 5.01
C PHE A 132 10.96 -19.71 5.93
N THR A 133 9.92 -19.30 6.64
CA THR A 133 9.25 -20.14 7.65
C THR A 133 8.00 -20.84 7.07
N VAL A 134 7.20 -20.10 6.30
CA VAL A 134 5.93 -20.57 5.77
C VAL A 134 5.54 -19.75 4.56
N CYS A 135 4.73 -20.33 3.67
CA CYS A 135 4.01 -19.60 2.63
C CYS A 135 2.51 -19.87 2.78
N ASP A 136 1.70 -18.87 2.46
CA ASP A 136 0.26 -18.97 2.34
C ASP A 136 -0.20 -18.42 0.97
N ARG A 137 -1.48 -18.11 0.80
CA ARG A 137 -2.02 -17.56 -0.44
C ARG A 137 -1.59 -16.12 -0.73
N LEU A 138 -1.05 -15.42 0.25
CA LEU A 138 -0.67 -14.00 0.14
C LEU A 138 0.82 -13.82 -0.13
N GLY A 139 1.66 -14.81 0.25
CA GLY A 139 3.10 -14.71 0.08
C GLY A 139 3.89 -15.72 0.91
N CYS A 140 5.20 -15.57 0.90
CA CYS A 140 6.12 -16.33 1.73
C CYS A 140 6.71 -15.43 2.82
N TYR A 141 6.92 -15.99 4.00
CA TYR A 141 7.28 -15.23 5.20
C TYR A 141 8.59 -15.72 5.79
N ALA A 142 9.48 -14.77 6.08
CA ALA A 142 10.64 -14.97 6.92
C ALA A 142 10.40 -14.35 8.29
N ARG A 143 10.58 -15.16 9.37
CA ARG A 143 10.56 -14.68 10.75
C ARG A 143 11.99 -14.51 11.21
N ILE A 144 12.32 -13.30 11.67
CA ILE A 144 13.69 -12.90 11.97
C ILE A 144 13.76 -12.42 13.41
N GLY A 145 14.77 -12.88 14.13
CA GLY A 145 15.17 -12.30 15.42
C GLY A 145 16.36 -11.38 15.23
N PHE A 146 16.25 -10.14 15.69
CA PHE A 146 17.35 -9.16 15.68
C PHE A 146 17.95 -9.03 17.07
N THR A 147 19.27 -9.13 17.15
CA THR A 147 20.02 -8.89 18.40
C THR A 147 20.08 -7.40 18.73
N ASN A 148 20.59 -7.05 19.92
CA ASN A 148 20.84 -5.66 20.31
C ASN A 148 21.85 -4.96 19.38
N GLU A 149 22.83 -5.71 18.88
CA GLU A 149 23.81 -5.21 17.92
C GLU A 149 23.15 -4.89 16.59
N ASP A 150 22.23 -5.75 16.11
CA ASP A 150 21.46 -5.50 14.89
C ASP A 150 20.61 -4.23 15.04
N ILE A 151 19.89 -4.09 16.15
CA ILE A 151 19.07 -2.90 16.42
C ILE A 151 19.94 -1.63 16.50
N THR A 152 21.15 -1.75 17.07
CA THR A 152 22.10 -0.64 17.12
C THR A 152 22.57 -0.26 15.71
N ALA A 153 22.82 -1.24 14.84
CA ALA A 153 23.18 -1.01 13.46
C ALA A 153 22.04 -0.37 12.67
N PHE A 154 20.78 -0.84 12.82
CA PHE A 154 19.60 -0.22 12.23
C PHE A 154 19.41 1.24 12.63
N LYS A 155 19.62 1.57 13.91
CA LYS A 155 19.49 2.94 14.43
C LYS A 155 20.54 3.91 13.89
N LYS A 156 21.71 3.41 13.50
CA LYS A 156 22.85 4.20 12.98
C LYS A 156 22.91 4.22 11.45
N GLY A 157 22.36 3.21 10.80
CA GLY A 157 22.41 3.03 9.35
C GLY A 157 21.47 3.98 8.61
N ALA A 158 21.71 4.09 7.32
CA ALA A 158 20.89 4.88 6.40
C ALA A 158 19.91 3.98 5.62
N VAL A 159 20.37 2.84 5.13
CA VAL A 159 19.60 1.92 4.28
C VAL A 159 19.98 0.47 4.62
N ALA A 160 18.99 -0.39 4.71
CA ALA A 160 19.22 -1.82 4.68
C ALA A 160 18.82 -2.38 3.30
N LYS A 161 19.61 -3.35 2.79
CA LYS A 161 19.36 -4.02 1.52
C LYS A 161 18.79 -5.41 1.79
N LEU A 162 17.56 -5.62 1.33
CA LEU A 162 16.86 -6.89 1.41
C LEU A 162 16.96 -7.59 0.06
N GLY A 163 17.56 -8.79 0.04
CA GLY A 163 17.75 -9.55 -1.19
C GLY A 163 16.92 -10.83 -1.19
N LEU A 164 16.21 -11.06 -2.30
CA LEU A 164 15.49 -12.28 -2.60
C LEU A 164 15.79 -12.76 -4.02
N VAL A 165 15.54 -14.04 -4.29
CA VAL A 165 15.76 -14.65 -5.60
C VAL A 165 14.43 -15.12 -6.15
N PRO A 166 14.00 -14.64 -7.33
CA PRO A 166 12.79 -15.16 -7.99
C PRO A 166 13.00 -16.61 -8.45
N TYR A 167 11.98 -17.46 -8.28
CA TYR A 167 12.03 -18.84 -8.73
C TYR A 167 12.25 -18.97 -10.25
N VAL A 168 11.66 -18.09 -11.02
CA VAL A 168 11.75 -18.08 -12.50
C VAL A 168 13.11 -17.56 -13.01
N ALA A 169 13.93 -16.95 -12.16
CA ALA A 169 15.25 -16.40 -12.49
C ALA A 169 16.26 -16.69 -11.36
N PRO A 170 16.64 -17.97 -11.15
CA PRO A 170 17.45 -18.38 -9.99
C PRO A 170 18.85 -17.80 -9.95
N ASP A 171 19.37 -17.34 -11.09
CA ASP A 171 20.67 -16.69 -11.19
C ASP A 171 20.62 -15.17 -10.93
N GLN A 172 19.43 -14.60 -10.75
CA GLN A 172 19.23 -13.18 -10.51
C GLN A 172 18.81 -12.95 -9.06
N ARG A 173 19.42 -11.96 -8.42
CA ARG A 173 19.00 -11.51 -7.09
C ARG A 173 18.35 -10.14 -7.19
N LEU A 174 17.08 -10.07 -6.80
CA LEU A 174 16.40 -8.80 -6.61
C LEU A 174 16.86 -8.19 -5.28
N GLN A 175 17.26 -6.93 -5.30
CA GLN A 175 17.61 -6.16 -4.10
C GLN A 175 16.62 -5.03 -3.91
N LEU A 176 15.98 -4.99 -2.74
CA LEU A 176 15.05 -3.96 -2.33
C LEU A 176 15.69 -3.09 -1.26
N SER A 177 15.44 -1.80 -1.31
CA SER A 177 15.94 -0.85 -0.32
C SER A 177 14.92 -0.69 0.81
N LEU A 178 15.36 -0.99 2.04
CA LEU A 178 14.64 -0.72 3.28
C LEU A 178 15.23 0.55 3.89
N SER A 179 14.49 1.64 3.83
CA SER A 179 14.93 2.92 4.41
C SER A 179 15.00 2.84 5.93
N LEU A 180 16.06 3.37 6.51
CA LEU A 180 16.20 3.48 7.97
C LEU A 180 15.87 4.87 8.51
N LYS A 181 15.42 5.78 7.62
CA LYS A 181 14.95 7.11 8.02
C LYS A 181 13.69 6.98 8.90
N GLY A 182 13.79 7.43 10.13
CA GLY A 182 12.71 7.33 11.13
C GLY A 182 12.69 6.03 11.93
N PHE A 183 13.59 5.07 11.66
CA PHE A 183 13.67 3.79 12.37
C PHE A 183 13.70 3.96 13.89
N THR A 184 14.62 4.79 14.39
CA THR A 184 14.79 5.00 15.86
C THR A 184 13.52 5.51 16.52
N ALA A 185 12.83 6.47 15.87
CA ALA A 185 11.61 7.06 16.41
C ALA A 185 10.44 6.05 16.41
N SER A 186 10.31 5.26 15.34
CA SER A 186 9.27 4.24 15.22
C SER A 186 9.53 3.05 16.16
N PHE A 187 10.77 2.56 16.22
CA PHE A 187 11.12 1.40 17.04
C PHE A 187 10.80 1.60 18.52
N GLY A 188 11.06 2.81 19.06
CA GLY A 188 10.74 3.14 20.45
C GLY A 188 9.25 3.09 20.79
N LYS A 189 8.38 3.19 19.79
CA LYS A 189 6.91 3.25 19.94
C LYS A 189 6.21 1.91 19.67
N THR A 190 6.94 0.89 19.19
CA THR A 190 6.35 -0.44 18.97
C THR A 190 5.98 -1.11 20.27
N SER A 191 4.93 -1.93 20.25
CA SER A 191 4.57 -2.80 21.37
C SER A 191 5.61 -3.89 21.60
N ILE A 192 5.67 -4.41 22.82
CA ILE A 192 6.42 -5.62 23.15
C ILE A 192 5.50 -6.80 22.86
N MET A 193 5.85 -7.62 21.87
CA MET A 193 5.07 -8.80 21.50
C MET A 193 5.68 -10.06 22.12
N GLN A 194 4.80 -10.95 22.61
CA GLN A 194 5.18 -12.26 23.18
C GLN A 194 5.10 -13.36 22.13
#